data_ca9715f024b45eb768b9042b60f8e85d
#
_entry.id   ca9715f024b45eb768b9042b60f8e85d
#
_cell.length_a   1.000
_cell.length_b   1.000
_cell.length_c   1.000
_cell.angle_alpha   90.00
_cell.angle_beta   90.00
_cell.angle_gamma   90.00
#
_symmetry.space_group_name_H-M   'P 1'
#
loop_
_entity.id
_entity.type
_entity.pdbx_description
1 polymer ?
#
loop_
_entity_poly.entity_id
_entity_poly.type
_entity_poly.pdbx_seq_one_letter_code
_entity_poly.pdbx_strand_id
1 'polypeptide(L)'
;MTYFLDANIERIDKESEEVIAKEPIAFIGQPLAYLKQHKNEFIYLESKAFEPAGVEAVSIEADDVFGTYDVMLGLKLQKKWGHLIKEELNNSLMGNEAKFDLLFSHDDGLWDLNFTLNFVKEFREEMTLGEAFELINQFLLNLVQKVKG
;
A
#
# COMPACT_ATOMS: atom_id res chain seq x y z
N MET A 1 -8.16 1.63 -17.02
CA MET A 1 -7.01 1.17 -16.26
C MET A 1 -6.69 -0.28 -16.56
N THR A 2 -5.53 -0.53 -17.12
CA THR A 2 -5.14 -1.87 -17.58
C THR A 2 -4.30 -2.63 -16.54
N TYR A 3 -3.72 -1.94 -15.56
CA TYR A 3 -2.79 -2.56 -14.62
C TYR A 3 -3.38 -3.63 -13.73
N PHE A 4 -4.65 -3.48 -13.37
CA PHE A 4 -5.26 -4.31 -12.34
C PHE A 4 -6.41 -5.15 -12.87
N LEU A 5 -6.38 -5.50 -14.17
CA LEU A 5 -7.45 -6.29 -14.77
C LEU A 5 -7.61 -7.67 -14.16
N ASP A 6 -6.54 -8.23 -13.62
CA ASP A 6 -6.55 -9.53 -12.95
C ASP A 6 -6.85 -9.43 -11.47
N ALA A 7 -7.12 -8.22 -10.95
CA ALA A 7 -7.15 -7.97 -9.52
C ALA A 7 -8.25 -8.71 -8.78
N ASN A 8 -7.89 -9.24 -7.61
CA ASN A 8 -8.85 -9.68 -6.62
C ASN A 8 -8.99 -8.53 -5.62
N ILE A 9 -10.17 -7.95 -5.56
CA ILE A 9 -10.45 -6.76 -4.74
C ILE A 9 -11.45 -7.14 -3.65
N GLU A 10 -11.11 -6.85 -2.40
CA GLU A 10 -11.98 -7.16 -1.26
C GLU A 10 -12.11 -5.96 -0.35
N ARG A 11 -13.34 -5.72 0.13
CA ARG A 11 -13.58 -4.81 1.24
C ARG A 11 -13.57 -5.65 2.51
N ILE A 12 -12.74 -5.27 3.46
CA ILE A 12 -12.51 -6.06 4.67
C ILE A 12 -12.78 -5.22 5.90
N ASP A 13 -13.49 -5.79 6.88
CA ASP A 13 -13.74 -5.10 8.15
C ASP A 13 -12.45 -5.04 8.97
N LYS A 14 -12.08 -3.83 9.42
CA LYS A 14 -10.82 -3.63 10.16
C LYS A 14 -10.75 -4.41 11.47
N GLU A 15 -11.87 -4.49 12.16
CA GLU A 15 -11.90 -5.07 13.50
C GLU A 15 -11.93 -6.60 13.46
N SER A 16 -12.84 -7.16 12.67
CA SER A 16 -13.00 -8.60 12.57
C SER A 16 -12.07 -9.26 11.56
N GLU A 17 -11.55 -8.47 10.62
CA GLU A 17 -10.77 -8.95 9.49
C GLU A 17 -11.56 -9.88 8.56
N GLU A 18 -12.88 -9.81 8.63
CA GLU A 18 -13.74 -10.58 7.74
C GLU A 18 -14.01 -9.83 6.45
N VAL A 19 -14.10 -10.58 5.35
CA VAL A 19 -14.44 -10.01 4.06
C VAL A 19 -15.89 -9.56 4.07
N ILE A 20 -16.11 -8.26 3.83
CA ILE A 20 -17.46 -7.70 3.73
C ILE A 20 -18.03 -8.04 2.35
N ALA A 21 -17.21 -7.84 1.30
CA ALA A 21 -17.61 -8.12 -0.08
C ALA A 21 -16.41 -8.20 -0.98
N LYS A 22 -16.54 -8.99 -2.05
CA LYS A 22 -15.60 -8.95 -3.16
C LYS A 22 -16.16 -7.96 -4.18
N GLU A 23 -15.26 -7.16 -4.79
CA GLU A 23 -15.67 -6.11 -5.70
C GLU A 23 -15.08 -6.32 -7.09
N PRO A 24 -15.80 -5.93 -8.15
CA PRO A 24 -15.25 -5.99 -9.50
C PRO A 24 -14.25 -4.87 -9.73
N ILE A 25 -13.48 -4.97 -10.83
CA ILE A 25 -12.46 -3.97 -11.17
C ILE A 25 -13.04 -2.54 -11.23
N ALA A 26 -14.29 -2.39 -11.62
CA ALA A 26 -14.92 -1.07 -11.69
C ALA A 26 -14.94 -0.36 -10.34
N PHE A 27 -14.86 -1.10 -9.23
CA PHE A 27 -14.87 -0.51 -7.89
C PHE A 27 -13.73 0.48 -7.68
N ILE A 28 -12.55 0.24 -8.28
CA ILE A 28 -11.41 1.12 -8.08
C ILE A 28 -11.52 2.45 -8.83
N GLY A 29 -12.60 2.62 -9.61
CA GLY A 29 -12.95 3.94 -10.16
C GLY A 29 -13.53 4.89 -9.12
N GLN A 30 -13.88 4.38 -7.94
CA GLN A 30 -14.36 5.20 -6.85
C GLN A 30 -13.25 6.12 -6.32
N PRO A 31 -13.61 7.28 -5.75
CA PRO A 31 -12.61 8.17 -5.16
C PRO A 31 -11.92 7.50 -3.95
N LEU A 32 -10.66 7.83 -3.74
CA LEU A 32 -9.92 7.37 -2.57
C LEU A 32 -10.65 7.76 -1.28
N ALA A 33 -11.34 8.91 -1.30
CA ALA A 33 -12.12 9.40 -0.17
C ALA A 33 -13.26 8.46 0.26
N TYR A 34 -13.60 7.47 -0.56
CA TYR A 34 -14.50 6.39 -0.15
C TYR A 34 -14.11 5.86 1.23
N LEU A 35 -12.80 5.68 1.45
CA LEU A 35 -12.30 5.14 2.72
C LEU A 35 -12.55 6.06 3.91
N LYS A 36 -12.60 7.36 3.71
CA LYS A 36 -12.91 8.30 4.79
C LYS A 36 -14.38 8.22 5.21
N GLN A 37 -15.23 7.76 4.32
CA GLN A 37 -16.66 7.57 4.60
C GLN A 37 -16.94 6.17 5.13
N HIS A 38 -15.95 5.27 5.05
CA HIS A 38 -16.07 3.87 5.47
C HIS A 38 -14.84 3.48 6.30
N LYS A 39 -14.63 4.20 7.40
CA LYS A 39 -13.44 4.04 8.25
C LYS A 39 -13.33 2.70 8.94
N ASN A 40 -14.41 1.94 8.96
CA ASN A 40 -14.42 0.59 9.52
C ASN A 40 -13.89 -0.47 8.56
N GLU A 41 -13.56 -0.08 7.32
CA GLU A 41 -13.05 -1.03 6.31
C GLU A 41 -11.68 -0.65 5.81
N PHE A 42 -11.01 -1.65 5.24
CA PHE A 42 -9.87 -1.38 4.36
C PHE A 42 -10.09 -2.11 3.04
N ILE A 43 -9.40 -1.64 2.00
CA ILE A 43 -9.49 -2.22 0.66
C ILE A 43 -8.22 -3.03 0.42
N TYR A 44 -8.41 -4.32 0.14
CA TYR A 44 -7.34 -5.26 -0.19
C TYR A 44 -7.36 -5.47 -1.70
N LEU A 45 -6.21 -5.34 -2.35
CA LEU A 45 -6.07 -5.57 -3.77
C LEU A 45 -4.86 -6.45 -4.06
N GLU A 46 -5.13 -7.63 -4.60
CA GLU A 46 -4.12 -8.58 -5.02
C GLU A 46 -4.01 -8.56 -6.54
N SER A 47 -2.83 -8.44 -7.08
CA SER A 47 -2.63 -8.38 -8.52
C SER A 47 -1.20 -8.74 -8.89
N LYS A 48 -1.05 -9.38 -10.05
CA LYS A 48 0.27 -9.66 -10.62
C LYS A 48 1.03 -8.39 -10.97
N ALA A 49 0.34 -7.26 -11.09
CA ALA A 49 0.98 -5.98 -11.37
C ALA A 49 2.02 -5.61 -10.30
N PHE A 50 1.87 -6.11 -9.08
CA PHE A 50 2.81 -5.86 -7.99
C PHE A 50 4.00 -6.80 -7.96
N GLU A 51 4.00 -7.88 -8.74
CA GLU A 51 5.07 -8.87 -8.71
C GLU A 51 6.47 -8.30 -8.98
N PRO A 52 6.66 -7.38 -9.95
CA PRO A 52 7.99 -6.81 -10.18
C PRO A 52 8.56 -6.09 -8.97
N ALA A 53 7.71 -5.60 -8.07
CA ALA A 53 8.14 -4.96 -6.83
C ALA A 53 8.34 -5.97 -5.69
N GLY A 54 8.05 -7.26 -5.92
CA GLY A 54 8.14 -8.28 -4.88
C GLY A 54 6.99 -8.22 -3.89
N VAL A 55 5.81 -7.81 -4.36
CA VAL A 55 4.62 -7.64 -3.53
C VAL A 55 3.47 -8.43 -4.13
N GLU A 56 2.71 -9.11 -3.29
CA GLU A 56 1.56 -9.90 -3.74
C GLU A 56 0.27 -9.07 -3.72
N ALA A 57 0.08 -8.33 -2.64
CA ALA A 57 -1.13 -7.55 -2.43
C ALA A 57 -0.83 -6.30 -1.63
N VAL A 58 -1.70 -5.31 -1.77
CA VAL A 58 -1.61 -4.03 -1.06
C VAL A 58 -2.95 -3.72 -0.44
N SER A 59 -2.93 -3.24 0.80
CA SER A 59 -4.13 -2.79 1.49
C SER A 59 -4.03 -1.30 1.79
N ILE A 60 -5.15 -0.59 1.71
CA ILE A 60 -5.24 0.83 2.05
C ILE A 60 -6.40 1.03 3.01
N GLU A 61 -6.16 1.81 4.07
CA GLU A 61 -7.23 2.21 5.00
C GLU A 61 -7.12 3.69 5.33
N ALA A 62 -8.21 4.29 5.80
CA ALA A 62 -8.17 5.66 6.30
C ALA A 62 -7.89 5.61 7.80
N ASP A 63 -6.97 6.46 8.27
CA ASP A 63 -6.67 6.58 9.68
C ASP A 63 -7.81 7.31 10.39
N ASP A 64 -8.26 6.75 11.52
CA ASP A 64 -9.42 7.28 12.25
C ASP A 64 -9.14 8.62 12.93
N VAL A 65 -7.88 8.89 13.25
CA VAL A 65 -7.49 10.05 14.04
C VAL A 65 -6.99 11.19 13.16
N PHE A 66 -6.07 10.88 12.24
CA PHE A 66 -5.37 11.91 11.48
C PHE A 66 -5.97 12.18 10.10
N GLY A 67 -6.88 11.33 9.64
CA GLY A 67 -7.48 11.50 8.32
C GLY A 67 -6.53 11.25 7.16
N THR A 68 -5.44 10.56 7.42
CA THR A 68 -4.48 10.15 6.39
C THR A 68 -4.82 8.76 5.90
N TYR A 69 -4.13 8.32 4.85
CA TYR A 69 -4.32 6.97 4.30
C TYR A 69 -3.09 6.12 4.59
N ASP A 70 -3.31 4.97 5.23
CA ASP A 70 -2.25 4.04 5.57
C ASP A 70 -2.22 2.89 4.58
N VAL A 71 -1.01 2.58 4.11
CA VAL A 71 -0.75 1.51 3.15
C VAL A 71 -0.04 0.37 3.88
N MET A 72 -0.51 -0.85 3.66
CA MET A 72 0.05 -2.04 4.33
C MET A 72 0.33 -3.12 3.31
N LEU A 73 1.51 -3.75 3.39
CA LEU A 73 1.90 -4.79 2.45
C LEU A 73 3.04 -5.66 3.00
N GLY A 74 3.23 -6.81 2.36
CA GLY A 74 4.40 -7.65 2.58
C GLY A 74 5.37 -7.45 1.42
N LEU A 75 6.62 -7.13 1.74
CA LEU A 75 7.66 -6.86 0.75
C LEU A 75 8.69 -7.97 0.75
N LYS A 76 8.91 -8.59 -0.40
CA LYS A 76 9.81 -9.74 -0.54
C LYS A 76 11.22 -9.26 -0.89
N LEU A 77 11.97 -8.89 0.14
CA LEU A 77 13.39 -8.53 0.03
C LEU A 77 14.15 -9.23 1.13
N GLN A 78 15.43 -9.53 0.88
CA GLN A 78 16.24 -10.21 1.87
C GLN A 78 16.40 -9.39 3.15
N LYS A 79 16.46 -10.08 4.27
CA LYS A 79 16.60 -9.45 5.59
C LYS A 79 17.83 -8.54 5.67
N LYS A 80 18.93 -8.92 5.03
CA LYS A 80 20.18 -8.17 5.07
C LYS A 80 20.06 -6.76 4.50
N TRP A 81 19.01 -6.47 3.71
CA TRP A 81 18.83 -5.17 3.07
C TRP A 81 17.99 -4.21 3.91
N GLY A 82 17.66 -4.58 5.15
CA GLY A 82 16.78 -3.78 6.01
C GLY A 82 17.20 -2.32 6.15
N HIS A 83 18.51 -2.07 6.37
CA HIS A 83 18.98 -0.69 6.54
C HIS A 83 18.87 0.12 5.24
N LEU A 84 19.05 -0.53 4.07
CA LEU A 84 18.90 0.15 2.79
C LEU A 84 17.44 0.48 2.52
N ILE A 85 16.54 -0.42 2.90
CA ILE A 85 15.10 -0.18 2.76
C ILE A 85 14.70 1.02 3.61
N LYS A 86 15.14 1.07 4.87
CA LYS A 86 14.84 2.18 5.78
C LYS A 86 15.38 3.50 5.27
N GLU A 87 16.62 3.48 4.76
CA GLU A 87 17.26 4.67 4.22
C GLU A 87 16.48 5.20 3.04
N GLU A 88 16.09 4.32 2.11
CA GLU A 88 15.35 4.75 0.94
C GLU A 88 13.95 5.25 1.30
N LEU A 89 13.29 4.63 2.26
CA LEU A 89 11.98 5.11 2.72
C LEU A 89 12.09 6.51 3.32
N ASN A 90 13.13 6.75 4.13
CA ASN A 90 13.36 8.07 4.71
C ASN A 90 13.64 9.13 3.63
N ASN A 91 14.31 8.73 2.55
CA ASN A 91 14.62 9.66 1.45
C ASN A 91 13.42 9.92 0.56
N SER A 92 12.55 8.94 0.40
CA SER A 92 11.44 9.00 -0.56
C SER A 92 10.16 9.59 0.01
N LEU A 93 9.93 9.41 1.31
CA LEU A 93 8.73 9.94 1.96
C LEU A 93 8.99 11.37 2.46
N MET A 94 8.02 12.25 2.22
CA MET A 94 8.17 13.66 2.57
C MET A 94 7.84 13.92 4.04
N GLY A 95 8.39 15.02 4.58
CA GLY A 95 8.12 15.43 5.94
C GLY A 95 9.22 15.05 6.91
N ASN A 96 9.08 15.49 8.18
CA ASN A 96 10.09 15.31 9.20
C ASN A 96 9.74 14.28 10.28
N GLU A 97 8.55 13.68 10.20
CA GLU A 97 8.08 12.73 11.19
C GLU A 97 8.21 11.30 10.68
N ALA A 98 8.15 10.35 11.60
CA ALA A 98 8.12 8.93 11.23
C ALA A 98 6.88 8.68 10.38
N LYS A 99 7.07 8.10 9.20
CA LYS A 99 6.02 7.93 8.21
C LYS A 99 5.86 6.49 7.79
N PHE A 100 6.58 5.59 8.44
CA PHE A 100 6.52 4.18 8.08
C PHE A 100 6.92 3.30 9.27
N ASP A 101 6.45 2.06 9.22
CA ASP A 101 6.90 0.98 10.10
C ASP A 101 7.42 -0.13 9.20
N LEU A 102 8.55 -0.70 9.57
CA LEU A 102 9.16 -1.77 8.79
C LEU A 102 9.66 -2.84 9.76
N LEU A 103 9.10 -4.04 9.64
CA LEU A 103 9.44 -5.16 10.52
C LEU A 103 9.61 -6.42 9.70
N PHE A 104 10.71 -7.14 9.90
CA PHE A 104 10.92 -8.39 9.20
C PHE A 104 10.19 -9.53 9.91
N SER A 105 9.35 -10.26 9.15
CA SER A 105 8.65 -11.43 9.64
C SER A 105 9.47 -12.68 9.32
N HIS A 106 10.06 -13.29 10.34
CA HIS A 106 10.88 -14.50 10.14
C HIS A 106 10.03 -15.68 9.70
N ASP A 107 8.78 -15.75 10.11
CA ASP A 107 7.89 -16.85 9.74
C ASP A 107 7.55 -16.83 8.25
N ASP A 108 7.33 -15.64 7.70
CA ASP A 108 6.92 -15.47 6.31
C ASP A 108 8.08 -15.17 5.37
N GLY A 109 9.23 -14.74 5.92
CA GLY A 109 10.36 -14.31 5.12
C GLY A 109 10.10 -13.02 4.36
N LEU A 110 9.21 -12.18 4.88
CA LEU A 110 8.79 -10.93 4.25
C LEU A 110 9.01 -9.76 5.21
N TRP A 111 9.14 -8.57 4.64
CA TRP A 111 9.08 -7.34 5.41
C TRP A 111 7.63 -6.87 5.49
N ASP A 112 7.14 -6.67 6.71
CA ASP A 112 5.85 -6.01 6.91
C ASP A 112 6.11 -4.51 6.85
N LEU A 113 5.57 -3.87 5.82
CA LEU A 113 5.75 -2.44 5.58
C LEU A 113 4.40 -1.73 5.68
N ASN A 114 4.37 -0.69 6.53
CA ASN A 114 3.25 0.23 6.60
C ASN A 114 3.80 1.64 6.36
N PHE A 115 3.12 2.42 5.53
CA PHE A 115 3.52 3.82 5.35
C PHE A 115 2.30 4.67 5.04
N THR A 116 2.45 5.97 5.23
CA THR A 116 1.37 6.93 4.99
C THR A 116 1.43 7.41 3.54
N LEU A 117 0.37 7.13 2.79
CA LEU A 117 0.28 7.49 1.37
C LEU A 117 0.39 8.99 1.15
N ASN A 118 -0.13 9.79 2.08
CA ASN A 118 -0.12 11.25 1.97
C ASN A 118 1.29 11.84 1.84
N PHE A 119 2.32 11.11 2.27
CA PHE A 119 3.70 11.59 2.20
C PHE A 119 4.45 11.09 0.96
N VAL A 120 3.76 10.35 0.11
CA VAL A 120 4.34 9.93 -1.17
C VAL A 120 4.24 11.11 -2.14
N LYS A 121 5.34 11.39 -2.84
CA LYS A 121 5.36 12.43 -3.86
C LYS A 121 4.28 12.12 -4.90
N GLU A 122 3.58 13.13 -5.35
CA GLU A 122 2.49 13.05 -6.33
C GLU A 122 1.16 12.56 -5.75
N PHE A 123 1.08 12.36 -4.43
CA PHE A 123 -0.21 12.09 -3.79
C PHE A 123 -1.16 13.27 -4.04
N ARG A 124 -2.42 12.94 -4.35
CA ARG A 124 -3.48 13.94 -4.48
C ARG A 124 -4.72 13.44 -3.75
N GLU A 125 -5.37 14.34 -3.03
CA GLU A 125 -6.53 13.98 -2.21
C GLU A 125 -7.71 13.51 -3.08
N GLU A 126 -7.84 14.04 -4.28
CA GLU A 126 -8.97 13.76 -5.19
C GLU A 126 -8.74 12.54 -6.09
N MET A 127 -7.64 11.81 -5.92
CA MET A 127 -7.38 10.64 -6.77
C MET A 127 -8.38 9.51 -6.51
N THR A 128 -8.52 8.62 -7.49
CA THR A 128 -9.34 7.42 -7.36
C THR A 128 -8.56 6.33 -6.61
N LEU A 129 -9.26 5.30 -6.17
CA LEU A 129 -8.61 4.13 -5.57
C LEU A 129 -7.60 3.51 -6.54
N GLY A 130 -7.98 3.36 -7.81
CA GLY A 130 -7.08 2.81 -8.81
C GLY A 130 -5.81 3.64 -8.99
N GLU A 131 -5.97 4.96 -9.02
CA GLU A 131 -4.81 5.86 -9.11
C GLU A 131 -3.91 5.73 -7.88
N ALA A 132 -4.51 5.56 -6.71
CA ALA A 132 -3.76 5.36 -5.47
C ALA A 132 -2.96 4.06 -5.51
N PHE A 133 -3.56 2.96 -5.92
CA PHE A 133 -2.85 1.68 -6.04
C PHE A 133 -1.74 1.74 -7.10
N GLU A 134 -1.97 2.47 -8.19
CA GLU A 134 -0.95 2.66 -9.20
C GLU A 134 0.23 3.48 -8.67
N LEU A 135 -0.06 4.56 -7.94
CA LEU A 135 0.97 5.38 -7.32
C LEU A 135 1.81 4.54 -6.35
N ILE A 136 1.13 3.72 -5.55
CA ILE A 136 1.80 2.82 -4.61
C ILE A 136 2.72 1.86 -5.36
N ASN A 137 2.25 1.27 -6.46
CA ASN A 137 3.05 0.34 -7.24
C ASN A 137 4.31 1.01 -7.79
N GLN A 138 4.19 2.22 -8.32
CA GLN A 138 5.34 2.97 -8.81
C GLN A 138 6.32 3.30 -7.68
N PHE A 139 5.80 3.68 -6.52
CA PHE A 139 6.61 3.96 -5.35
C PHE A 139 7.43 2.72 -4.95
N LEU A 140 6.77 1.56 -4.91
CA LEU A 140 7.42 0.30 -4.53
C LEU A 140 8.44 -0.16 -5.56
N LEU A 141 8.15 0.00 -6.85
CA LEU A 141 9.10 -0.34 -7.91
C LEU A 141 10.37 0.50 -7.79
N ASN A 142 10.22 1.81 -7.56
CA ASN A 142 11.36 2.70 -7.39
C ASN A 142 12.17 2.35 -6.14
N LEU A 143 11.47 2.03 -5.04
CA LEU A 143 12.11 1.62 -3.79
C LEU A 143 12.98 0.38 -4.01
N VAL A 144 12.39 -0.65 -4.60
CA VAL A 144 13.08 -1.93 -4.82
C VAL A 144 14.28 -1.76 -5.76
N GLN A 145 14.12 -0.99 -6.83
CA GLN A 145 15.21 -0.73 -7.76
C GLN A 145 16.39 -0.06 -7.08
N LYS A 146 16.13 0.94 -6.24
CA LYS A 146 17.20 1.66 -5.52
C LYS A 146 17.88 0.78 -4.48
N VAL A 147 17.12 -0.06 -3.79
CA VAL A 147 17.67 -0.97 -2.79
C VAL A 147 18.57 -2.01 -3.45
N LYS A 148 18.14 -2.55 -4.58
CA LYS A 148 18.93 -3.57 -5.29
C LYS A 148 20.12 -2.98 -6.05
N GLY A 149 20.14 -1.71 -6.21
CA GLY A 149 21.23 -1.00 -6.82
C GLY A 149 21.26 -0.92 -8.28
#